data_7f85e2ea659217b3c19d8362d02ec553
#
_entry.id   7f85e2ea659217b3c19d8362d02ec553
#
_cell.length_a   1.000
_cell.length_b   1.000
_cell.length_c   1.000
_cell.angle_alpha   90.00
_cell.angle_beta   90.00
_cell.angle_gamma   90.00
#
_symmetry.space_group_name_H-M   'P 1'
#
loop_
_entity.id
_entity.type
_entity.pdbx_description
1 polymer ?
#
loop_
_entity_poly.entity_id
_entity_poly.type
_entity_poly.pdbx_seq_one_letter_code
_entity_poly.pdbx_strand_id
1 'polypeptide(L)'
;MKSSATVPTAHAGRYMVQLCKHFGHKVPAEWNDHEGKITFEMGEAALRAAPETLMMVARAGDPDSLARLEKVMDSHLKRFAFREPDMAVEWRRGA
;
A
#
# COMPACT_ATOMS: atom_id res chain seq x y z
N MET A 1 -15.86 -1.60 -1.75
CA MET A 1 -15.36 -1.71 -0.37
C MET A 1 -13.99 -1.09 -0.27
N LYS A 2 -13.72 -0.48 0.86
CA LYS A 2 -12.50 0.27 1.08
C LYS A 2 -11.88 -0.06 2.43
N SER A 3 -10.54 -0.11 2.47
CA SER A 3 -9.78 -0.27 3.70
C SER A 3 -8.59 0.68 3.63
N SER A 4 -8.23 1.27 4.75
CA SER A 4 -7.11 2.21 4.77
C SER A 4 -6.18 1.93 5.93
N ALA A 5 -4.90 2.24 5.74
CA ALA A 5 -3.88 2.14 6.76
C ALA A 5 -2.98 3.37 6.70
N THR A 6 -2.63 3.89 7.86
CA THR A 6 -1.67 4.99 7.99
C THR A 6 -0.47 4.44 8.75
N VAL A 7 0.66 4.36 8.09
CA VAL A 7 1.87 3.73 8.65
C VAL A 7 2.90 4.82 8.99
N PRO A 8 3.24 5.01 10.27
CA PRO A 8 4.29 5.94 10.65
C PRO A 8 5.64 5.44 10.14
N THR A 9 6.31 6.24 9.34
CA THR A 9 7.66 5.96 8.87
C THR A 9 8.28 7.23 8.27
N ALA A 10 9.55 7.44 8.51
CA ALA A 10 10.30 8.53 7.90
C ALA A 10 10.69 8.25 6.44
N HIS A 11 10.43 7.04 5.96
CA HIS A 11 10.83 6.59 4.62
C HIS A 11 9.64 6.31 3.71
N ALA A 12 8.53 7.00 3.94
CA ALA A 12 7.28 6.77 3.22
C ALA A 12 7.44 6.86 1.70
N GLY A 13 8.12 7.89 1.21
CA GLY A 13 8.32 8.06 -0.23
C GLY A 13 9.12 6.93 -0.85
N ARG A 14 10.16 6.48 -0.17
CA ARG A 14 10.99 5.36 -0.65
C ARG A 14 10.17 4.08 -0.76
N TYR A 15 9.41 3.76 0.28
CA TYR A 15 8.59 2.55 0.28
C TYR A 15 7.49 2.59 -0.76
N MET A 16 6.86 3.76 -0.92
CA MET A 16 5.82 3.94 -1.93
C MET A 16 6.37 3.67 -3.33
N VAL A 17 7.49 4.30 -3.68
CA VAL A 17 8.11 4.12 -4.99
C VAL A 17 8.53 2.67 -5.18
N GLN A 18 9.10 2.06 -4.16
CA GLN A 18 9.53 0.67 -4.23
C GLN A 18 8.37 -0.29 -4.46
N LEU A 19 7.25 -0.08 -3.78
CA LEU A 19 6.03 -0.86 -3.98
C LEU A 19 5.50 -0.70 -5.41
N CYS A 20 5.41 0.54 -5.88
CA CYS A 20 4.91 0.80 -7.23
C CYS A 20 5.80 0.19 -8.30
N LYS A 21 7.12 0.31 -8.16
CA LYS A 21 8.05 -0.31 -9.10
C LYS A 21 7.94 -1.83 -9.09
N HIS A 22 7.86 -2.41 -7.91
CA HIS A 22 7.77 -3.86 -7.78
C HIS A 22 6.53 -4.41 -8.49
N PHE A 23 5.36 -3.87 -8.19
CA PHE A 23 4.12 -4.33 -8.80
C PHE A 23 3.99 -3.90 -10.26
N GLY A 24 4.61 -2.78 -10.64
CA GLY A 24 4.57 -2.27 -12.01
C GLY A 24 5.20 -3.19 -13.03
N HIS A 25 5.97 -4.20 -12.61
CA HIS A 25 6.49 -5.23 -13.51
C HIS A 25 5.41 -6.20 -13.98
N LYS A 26 4.28 -6.28 -13.27
CA LYS A 26 3.24 -7.26 -13.55
C LYS A 26 1.86 -6.66 -13.77
N VAL A 27 1.59 -5.50 -13.17
CA VAL A 27 0.27 -4.85 -13.24
C VAL A 27 0.46 -3.36 -13.47
N PRO A 28 -0.59 -2.66 -13.95
CA PRO A 28 -0.49 -1.20 -14.12
C PRO A 28 -0.18 -0.50 -12.79
N ALA A 29 0.81 0.38 -12.82
CA ALA A 29 1.18 1.18 -11.66
C ALA A 29 1.63 2.56 -12.14
N GLU A 30 1.17 3.59 -11.44
CA GLU A 30 1.52 4.98 -11.71
C GLU A 30 1.96 5.62 -10.40
N TRP A 31 2.99 6.44 -10.45
CA TRP A 31 3.43 7.14 -9.24
C TRP A 31 4.21 8.40 -9.59
N ASN A 32 4.22 9.31 -8.63
CA ASN A 32 5.11 10.48 -8.63
C ASN A 32 5.80 10.51 -7.25
N ASP A 33 6.34 11.66 -6.86
CA ASP A 33 7.07 11.74 -5.59
C ASP A 33 6.19 11.62 -4.35
N HIS A 34 4.89 11.83 -4.48
CA HIS A 34 3.98 11.91 -3.33
C HIS A 34 2.83 10.92 -3.38
N GLU A 35 2.43 10.47 -4.56
CA GLU A 35 1.27 9.62 -4.72
C GLU A 35 1.55 8.47 -5.67
N GLY A 36 0.88 7.35 -5.44
CA GLY A 36 0.96 6.19 -6.30
C GLY A 36 -0.35 5.45 -6.36
N LYS A 37 -0.52 4.70 -7.43
CA LYS A 37 -1.70 3.86 -7.63
C LYS A 37 -1.29 2.58 -8.33
N ILE A 38 -1.71 1.45 -7.78
CA ILE A 38 -1.45 0.13 -8.34
C ILE A 38 -2.79 -0.52 -8.62
N THR A 39 -2.98 -0.97 -9.86
CA THR A 39 -4.25 -1.58 -10.27
C THR A 39 -4.06 -3.09 -10.40
N PHE A 40 -4.61 -3.82 -9.45
CA PHE A 40 -4.59 -5.28 -9.44
C PHE A 40 -5.85 -5.83 -10.10
N GLU A 41 -5.83 -7.10 -10.42
CA GLU A 41 -7.01 -7.79 -10.96
C GLU A 41 -8.18 -7.74 -9.97
N MET A 42 -7.89 -7.90 -8.68
CA MET A 42 -8.90 -7.95 -7.62
C MET A 42 -9.31 -6.58 -7.05
N GLY A 43 -8.62 -5.51 -7.44
CA GLY A 43 -8.90 -4.19 -6.91
C GLY A 43 -7.73 -3.25 -7.11
N GLU A 44 -7.74 -2.13 -6.39
CA GLU A 44 -6.67 -1.15 -6.52
C GLU A 44 -6.14 -0.70 -5.17
N ALA A 45 -4.89 -0.27 -5.16
CA ALA A 45 -4.25 0.32 -3.98
C ALA A 45 -3.78 1.72 -4.35
N ALA A 46 -4.22 2.71 -3.59
CA ALA A 46 -3.74 4.08 -3.69
C ALA A 46 -2.79 4.32 -2.53
N LEU A 47 -1.68 5.00 -2.82
CA LEU A 47 -0.66 5.28 -1.83
C LEU A 47 -0.36 6.77 -1.79
N ARG A 48 -0.04 7.27 -0.61
CA ARG A 48 0.35 8.65 -0.44
C ARG A 48 1.47 8.74 0.58
N ALA A 49 2.56 9.37 0.18
CA ALA A 49 3.72 9.55 1.05
C ALA A 49 3.74 10.96 1.60
N ALA A 50 3.69 11.06 2.92
CA ALA A 50 3.91 12.30 3.65
C ALA A 50 5.28 12.21 4.32
N PRO A 51 5.80 13.31 4.91
CA PRO A 51 7.15 13.27 5.50
C PRO A 51 7.36 12.18 6.56
N GLU A 52 6.31 11.85 7.31
CA GLU A 52 6.43 10.89 8.41
C GLU A 52 5.39 9.79 8.39
N THR A 53 4.63 9.66 7.30
CA THR A 53 3.61 8.62 7.20
C THR A 53 3.46 8.13 5.76
N LEU A 54 3.16 6.84 5.64
CA LEU A 54 2.73 6.25 4.38
C LEU A 54 1.26 5.88 4.53
N MET A 55 0.41 6.46 3.69
CA MET A 55 -1.01 6.15 3.68
C MET A 55 -1.32 5.20 2.52
N MET A 56 -2.07 4.17 2.81
CA MET A 56 -2.49 3.19 1.81
C MET A 56 -4.00 3.01 1.89
N VAL A 57 -4.64 3.03 0.72
CA VAL A 57 -6.08 2.79 0.60
C VAL A 57 -6.29 1.66 -0.38
N ALA A 58 -6.89 0.58 0.08
CA ALA A 58 -7.23 -0.58 -0.74
C ALA A 58 -8.72 -0.53 -1.08
N ARG A 59 -9.07 -0.80 -2.33
CA ARG A 59 -10.45 -0.84 -2.80
C ARG A 59 -10.68 -2.11 -3.60
N ALA A 60 -11.75 -2.81 -3.30
CA ALA A 60 -12.12 -4.03 -4.00
C ALA A 60 -13.64 -4.19 -4.00
N GLY A 61 -14.17 -5.09 -4.84
CA GLY A 61 -15.60 -5.28 -5.01
C GLY A 61 -16.25 -6.16 -3.96
N ASP A 62 -15.46 -6.94 -3.22
CA ASP A 62 -15.98 -7.87 -2.22
C ASP A 62 -15.01 -8.02 -1.05
N PRO A 63 -15.48 -8.57 0.10
CA PRO A 63 -14.64 -8.69 1.30
C PRO A 63 -13.41 -9.59 1.12
N ASP A 64 -13.52 -10.66 0.37
CA ASP A 64 -12.40 -11.59 0.18
C ASP A 64 -11.29 -10.94 -0.65
N SER A 65 -11.66 -10.25 -1.71
CA SER A 65 -10.69 -9.53 -2.53
C SER A 65 -10.02 -8.42 -1.73
N LEU A 66 -10.79 -7.72 -0.91
CA LEU A 66 -10.25 -6.67 -0.06
C LEU A 66 -9.25 -7.23 0.95
N ALA A 67 -9.57 -8.35 1.58
CA ALA A 67 -8.67 -9.01 2.55
C ALA A 67 -7.36 -9.44 1.87
N ARG A 68 -7.45 -9.97 0.66
CA ARG A 68 -6.25 -10.36 -0.10
C ARG A 68 -5.40 -9.16 -0.45
N LEU A 69 -6.02 -8.06 -0.84
CA LEU A 69 -5.31 -6.83 -1.19
C LEU A 69 -4.62 -6.23 0.04
N GLU A 70 -5.29 -6.19 1.19
CA GLU A 70 -4.68 -5.77 2.45
C GLU A 70 -3.43 -6.60 2.74
N LYS A 71 -3.54 -7.92 2.63
CA LYS A 71 -2.44 -8.83 2.92
C LYS A 71 -1.28 -8.66 1.95
N VAL A 72 -1.56 -8.48 0.67
CA VAL A 72 -0.53 -8.27 -0.35
C VAL A 72 0.25 -6.99 -0.05
N MET A 73 -0.44 -5.90 0.22
CA MET A 73 0.21 -4.63 0.51
C MET A 73 1.01 -4.68 1.81
N ASP A 74 0.42 -5.25 2.87
CA ASP A 74 1.06 -5.40 4.17
C ASP A 74 2.35 -6.21 4.07
N SER A 75 2.28 -7.41 3.49
CA SER A 75 3.43 -8.31 3.42
C SER A 75 4.57 -7.73 2.58
N HIS A 76 4.25 -7.07 1.47
CA HIS A 76 5.28 -6.47 0.63
C HIS A 76 5.90 -5.24 1.26
N LEU A 77 5.10 -4.40 1.92
CA LEU A 77 5.64 -3.25 2.65
C LEU A 77 6.62 -3.71 3.73
N LYS A 78 6.24 -4.68 4.52
CA LYS A 78 7.11 -5.20 5.59
C LYS A 78 8.40 -5.81 5.04
N ARG A 79 8.33 -6.45 3.88
CA ARG A 79 9.53 -6.97 3.21
C ARG A 79 10.50 -5.86 2.85
N PHE A 80 9.99 -4.76 2.28
CA PHE A 80 10.83 -3.64 1.90
C PHE A 80 11.31 -2.84 3.11
N ALA A 81 10.51 -2.80 4.16
CA ALA A 81 10.82 -2.08 5.39
C ALA A 81 11.54 -2.97 6.40
N PHE A 82 12.44 -3.82 5.95
CA PHE A 82 13.12 -4.79 6.83
C PHE A 82 13.96 -4.12 7.93
N ARG A 83 14.32 -2.86 7.75
CA ARG A 83 15.05 -2.10 8.78
C ARG A 83 14.13 -1.52 9.86
N GLU A 84 12.82 -1.67 9.69
CA GLU A 84 11.82 -1.24 10.65
C GLU A 84 10.98 -2.46 11.08
N PRO A 85 11.60 -3.42 11.81
CA PRO A 85 10.93 -4.70 12.10
C PRO A 85 9.70 -4.55 12.99
N ASP A 86 9.58 -3.45 13.71
CA ASP A 86 8.44 -3.20 14.58
C ASP A 86 7.30 -2.45 13.87
N MET A 87 7.43 -2.23 12.56
CA MET A 87 6.40 -1.54 11.79
C MET A 87 5.06 -2.28 11.89
N ALA A 88 4.03 -1.56 12.29
CA ALA A 88 2.67 -2.09 12.36
C ALA A 88 1.82 -1.50 11.25
N VAL A 89 1.04 -2.34 10.59
CA VAL A 89 0.11 -1.91 9.55
C VAL A 89 -1.29 -2.30 10.00
N GLU A 90 -2.06 -1.31 10.41
CA GLU A 90 -3.41 -1.52 10.90
C GLU A 90 -4.41 -1.06 9.85
N TRP A 91 -5.13 -2.01 9.29
CA TRP A 91 -6.15 -1.73 8.29
C TRP A 91 -7.49 -1.45 8.94
N ARG A 92 -8.15 -0.38 8.48
CA ARG A 92 -9.48 -0.02 8.95
C ARG A 92 -10.41 0.00 7.76
N ARG A 93 -11.41 -0.87 7.78
CA ARG A 93 -12.41 -0.91 6.74
C ARG A 93 -13.44 0.18 6.99
N GLY A 94 -13.77 0.92 5.94
CA GLY A 94 -14.70 2.01 6.01
C GLY A 94 -15.86 1.83 5.05
N ALA A 95 -16.86 2.65 5.23
CA ALA A 95 -17.99 2.69 4.33
C ALA A 95 -17.60 3.30 2.99
#